data_797dc835a9c5038292d3b8e091edeefe
#
_entry.id   797dc835a9c5038292d3b8e091edeefe
#
_cell.length_a   1.000
_cell.length_b   1.000
_cell.length_c   1.000
_cell.angle_alpha   90.00
_cell.angle_beta   90.00
_cell.angle_gamma   90.00
#
_symmetry.space_group_name_H-M   'P 1'
#
loop_
_entity.id
_entity.type
_entity.pdbx_description
1 polymer ?
#
loop_
_entity_poly.entity_id
_entity_poly.type
_entity_poly.pdbx_seq_one_letter_code
_entity_poly.pdbx_strand_id
1 'polypeptide(L)'
;MSKIKNYIPKSCVLAGVDILTVITENKQNAGNLGKSSIANGVIQLQSLDYGIEISNTQMQNTYFHELVHQMLSSIGELELSENEKFVQNMRNMIFEFLRTADWIRLEEFKHNKFSDADSNAPFIKEGIAEIK
;
A
#
# COMPACT_ATOMS: atom_id res chain seq x y z
N MET A 1 -0.86 4.50 -16.51
CA MET A 1 -1.53 5.34 -15.55
C MET A 1 -1.77 4.60 -14.25
N SER A 2 -1.50 5.21 -13.19
CA SER A 2 -1.64 4.56 -11.90
C SER A 2 -3.08 4.42 -11.51
N LYS A 3 -3.48 3.25 -11.03
CA LYS A 3 -4.85 3.05 -10.59
C LYS A 3 -5.09 3.65 -9.22
N ILE A 4 -4.04 4.01 -8.51
CA ILE A 4 -4.22 4.58 -7.19
C ILE A 4 -3.88 6.04 -7.14
N LYS A 5 -3.78 6.71 -8.30
CA LYS A 5 -3.46 8.11 -8.29
C LYS A 5 -4.50 8.89 -7.49
N ASN A 6 -4.03 9.66 -6.54
CA ASN A 6 -4.87 10.50 -5.69
C ASN A 6 -5.82 9.73 -4.76
N TYR A 7 -5.60 8.45 -4.56
CA TYR A 7 -6.45 7.67 -3.66
C TYR A 7 -5.68 7.07 -2.51
N ILE A 8 -6.32 6.96 -1.38
CA ILE A 8 -5.87 6.11 -0.28
C ILE A 8 -7.11 5.40 0.24
N PRO A 9 -6.97 4.24 0.85
CA PRO A 9 -8.13 3.54 1.36
C PRO A 9 -8.77 4.27 2.52
N LYS A 10 -10.10 4.29 2.57
CA LYS A 10 -10.80 4.79 3.72
C LYS A 10 -10.67 3.81 4.86
N SER A 11 -10.64 2.54 4.52
CA SER A 11 -10.47 1.49 5.51
C SER A 11 -9.95 0.25 4.82
N CYS A 12 -9.41 -0.65 5.59
CA CYS A 12 -9.00 -1.94 5.07
C CYS A 12 -9.00 -2.92 6.24
N VAL A 13 -8.77 -4.19 5.95
CA VAL A 13 -8.74 -5.20 7.00
C VAL A 13 -7.36 -5.85 6.98
N LEU A 14 -6.71 -5.90 8.14
CA LEU A 14 -5.42 -6.57 8.27
C LEU A 14 -5.54 -7.58 9.41
N ALA A 15 -5.26 -8.83 9.11
CA ALA A 15 -5.34 -9.90 10.09
C ALA A 15 -6.70 -9.90 10.81
N GLY A 16 -7.75 -9.65 10.08
CA GLY A 16 -9.10 -9.65 10.65
C GLY A 16 -9.50 -8.39 11.40
N VAL A 17 -8.64 -7.39 11.41
CA VAL A 17 -8.92 -6.16 12.15
C VAL A 17 -9.16 -5.02 11.18
N ASP A 18 -10.23 -4.25 11.41
CA ASP A 18 -10.53 -3.09 10.59
C ASP A 18 -9.56 -1.98 10.88
N ILE A 19 -8.97 -1.41 9.83
CA ILE A 19 -8.05 -0.28 9.96
C ILE A 19 -8.69 0.91 9.28
N LEU A 20 -8.92 1.96 10.03
CA LEU A 20 -9.56 3.15 9.51
C LEU A 20 -8.56 4.25 9.25
N THR A 21 -8.83 5.07 8.23
CA THR A 21 -8.01 6.22 7.94
C THR A 21 -8.72 7.49 8.40
N VAL A 22 -8.00 8.34 9.11
CA VAL A 22 -8.52 9.60 9.58
C VAL A 22 -7.62 10.71 9.06
N ILE A 23 -8.19 11.71 8.41
CA ILE A 23 -7.42 12.84 7.91
C ILE A 23 -7.78 14.06 8.72
N THR A 24 -6.78 14.77 9.17
CA THR A 24 -7.00 15.91 10.04
C THR A 24 -6.15 17.09 9.59
N GLU A 25 -6.55 18.28 9.98
CA GLU A 25 -5.79 19.47 9.71
C GLU A 25 -5.12 19.98 10.99
N ASN A 26 -4.88 19.11 11.92
CA ASN A 26 -4.38 19.49 13.22
C ASN A 26 -3.00 20.14 13.13
N LYS A 27 -2.94 21.43 13.29
CA LYS A 27 -1.69 22.18 13.15
C LYS A 27 -0.73 21.95 14.29
N GLN A 28 -1.20 21.40 15.38
CA GLN A 28 -0.34 21.17 16.51
C GLN A 28 0.61 20.02 16.29
N ASN A 29 0.38 19.25 15.25
CA ASN A 29 1.26 18.15 14.93
C ASN A 29 2.14 18.47 13.73
N ALA A 30 2.45 19.75 13.55
CA ALA A 30 3.27 20.17 12.44
C ALA A 30 4.56 19.37 12.44
N GLY A 31 4.99 18.95 11.27
CA GLY A 31 6.18 18.15 11.15
C GLY A 31 5.94 16.66 11.34
N ASN A 32 4.79 16.29 11.87
CA ASN A 32 4.47 14.90 12.10
C ASN A 32 3.31 14.56 11.17
N LEU A 33 3.62 14.11 9.97
CA LEU A 33 2.63 13.98 8.90
C LEU A 33 1.65 12.83 9.08
N GLY A 34 1.98 11.85 9.88
CA GLY A 34 1.04 10.76 10.11
C GLY A 34 1.46 9.92 11.29
N LYS A 35 0.55 9.10 11.75
CA LYS A 35 0.86 8.16 12.81
C LYS A 35 -0.12 7.01 12.78
N SER A 36 0.32 5.88 13.34
CA SER A 36 -0.51 4.69 13.46
C SER A 36 -0.87 4.50 14.90
N SER A 37 -2.14 4.25 15.15
CA SER A 37 -2.58 3.85 16.47
C SER A 37 -2.91 2.36 16.37
N ILE A 38 -1.96 1.52 16.76
CA ILE A 38 -2.12 0.09 16.61
C ILE A 38 -3.28 -0.41 17.46
N ALA A 39 -3.38 0.04 18.66
CA ALA A 39 -4.42 -0.42 19.56
C ALA A 39 -5.82 -0.13 19.03
N ASN A 40 -5.97 0.94 18.28
CA ASN A 40 -7.29 1.34 17.81
C ASN A 40 -7.53 1.04 16.34
N GLY A 41 -6.53 0.54 15.63
CA GLY A 41 -6.67 0.27 14.23
C GLY A 41 -6.90 1.53 13.41
N VAL A 42 -6.12 2.58 13.65
CA VAL A 42 -6.31 3.85 12.98
C VAL A 42 -5.00 4.34 12.38
N ILE A 43 -5.06 4.80 11.14
CA ILE A 43 -3.95 5.52 10.53
C ILE A 43 -4.40 6.97 10.41
N GLN A 44 -3.69 7.86 11.06
CA GLN A 44 -4.05 9.27 11.04
C GLN A 44 -3.08 10.02 10.15
N LEU A 45 -3.60 10.86 9.25
CA LEU A 45 -2.79 11.66 8.36
C LEU A 45 -3.14 13.12 8.53
N GLN A 46 -2.18 13.98 8.27
CA GLN A 46 -2.44 15.41 8.25
C GLN A 46 -2.55 15.88 6.81
N SER A 47 -3.46 16.78 6.55
CA SER A 47 -3.58 17.38 5.23
C SER A 47 -2.80 18.70 5.15
N LEU A 48 -2.34 19.23 6.29
CA LEU A 48 -1.57 20.46 6.33
C LEU A 48 -0.31 20.26 7.14
N ASP A 49 0.77 20.98 6.77
CA ASP A 49 1.99 20.97 7.53
C ASP A 49 2.39 22.44 7.67
N TYR A 50 2.41 22.97 8.87
CA TYR A 50 2.69 24.37 9.13
C TYR A 50 1.74 25.23 8.30
N GLY A 51 0.49 24.80 8.17
CA GLY A 51 -0.53 25.56 7.45
C GLY A 51 -0.45 25.46 5.96
N ILE A 52 0.47 24.66 5.41
CA ILE A 52 0.61 24.50 3.99
C ILE A 52 0.05 23.14 3.58
N GLU A 53 -0.70 23.14 2.49
CA GLU A 53 -1.33 21.92 2.03
C GLU A 53 -0.32 20.86 1.63
N ILE A 54 -0.51 19.64 2.09
CA ILE A 54 0.38 18.54 1.77
C ILE A 54 -0.10 17.91 0.48
N SER A 55 0.82 17.59 -0.43
CA SER A 55 0.43 17.02 -1.71
C SER A 55 -0.18 15.64 -1.56
N ASN A 56 -0.98 15.25 -2.54
CA ASN A 56 -1.60 13.92 -2.53
C ASN A 56 -0.54 12.83 -2.52
N THR A 57 0.52 13.00 -3.28
CA THR A 57 1.58 12.00 -3.31
C THR A 57 2.24 11.85 -1.94
N GLN A 58 2.46 12.95 -1.26
CA GLN A 58 3.06 12.88 0.06
C GLN A 58 2.11 12.21 1.05
N MET A 59 0.81 12.49 0.95
CA MET A 59 -0.15 11.85 1.81
C MET A 59 -0.21 10.35 1.54
N GLN A 60 -0.10 9.95 0.28
CA GLN A 60 -0.05 8.54 -0.05
C GLN A 60 1.20 7.89 0.54
N ASN A 61 2.34 8.55 0.40
CA ASN A 61 3.57 8.04 0.98
C ASN A 61 3.44 7.83 2.48
N THR A 62 2.87 8.81 3.15
CA THR A 62 2.68 8.73 4.59
C THR A 62 1.72 7.61 4.95
N TYR A 63 0.64 7.48 4.19
CA TYR A 63 -0.32 6.41 4.45
C TYR A 63 0.35 5.05 4.36
N PHE A 64 1.11 4.80 3.31
CA PHE A 64 1.70 3.48 3.15
C PHE A 64 2.80 3.22 4.17
N HIS A 65 3.48 4.26 4.63
CA HIS A 65 4.44 4.10 5.71
C HIS A 65 3.74 3.62 6.98
N GLU A 66 2.63 4.27 7.32
CA GLU A 66 1.89 3.89 8.51
C GLU A 66 1.22 2.53 8.34
N LEU A 67 0.82 2.21 7.12
CA LEU A 67 0.22 0.91 6.85
C LEU A 67 1.23 -0.21 7.11
N VAL A 68 2.49 -0.01 6.75
CA VAL A 68 3.50 -1.02 7.02
C VAL A 68 3.65 -1.24 8.51
N HIS A 69 3.60 -0.18 9.31
CA HIS A 69 3.64 -0.34 10.77
C HIS A 69 2.45 -1.20 11.25
N GLN A 70 1.27 -0.94 10.72
CA GLN A 70 0.08 -1.72 11.11
C GLN A 70 0.23 -3.18 10.67
N MET A 71 0.74 -3.40 9.47
CA MET A 71 0.91 -4.75 8.96
C MET A 71 1.89 -5.56 9.83
N LEU A 72 3.01 -4.96 10.14
CA LEU A 72 4.02 -5.66 10.93
C LEU A 72 3.54 -5.92 12.35
N SER A 73 2.84 -4.97 12.91
CA SER A 73 2.29 -5.15 14.25
C SER A 73 1.21 -6.22 14.26
N SER A 74 0.42 -6.30 13.19
CA SER A 74 -0.65 -7.29 13.12
C SER A 74 -0.13 -8.71 13.12
N ILE A 75 1.08 -8.93 12.63
CA ILE A 75 1.64 -10.26 12.62
C ILE A 75 2.69 -10.46 13.72
N GLY A 76 2.79 -9.50 14.63
CA GLY A 76 3.66 -9.65 15.78
C GLY A 76 5.12 -9.32 15.52
N GLU A 77 5.44 -8.71 14.38
CA GLU A 77 6.82 -8.36 14.06
C GLU A 77 7.16 -6.99 14.58
N LEU A 78 7.16 -6.86 15.91
CA LEU A 78 7.31 -5.55 16.51
C LEU A 78 8.71 -4.96 16.32
N GLU A 79 9.71 -5.79 16.31
CA GLU A 79 11.06 -5.31 16.11
C GLU A 79 11.21 -4.72 14.72
N LEU A 80 10.65 -5.38 13.71
CA LEU A 80 10.70 -4.84 12.36
C LEU A 80 9.89 -3.58 12.24
N SER A 81 8.79 -3.49 12.96
CA SER A 81 7.96 -2.28 12.93
C SER A 81 8.71 -1.10 13.51
N GLU A 82 9.65 -1.33 14.40
CA GLU A 82 10.42 -0.23 14.98
C GLU A 82 11.65 0.11 14.14
N ASN A 83 11.94 -0.68 13.13
CA ASN A 83 13.08 -0.44 12.26
C ASN A 83 12.63 0.46 11.12
N GLU A 84 12.87 1.76 11.25
CA GLU A 84 12.36 2.73 10.29
C GLU A 84 12.93 2.52 8.89
N LYS A 85 14.15 2.02 8.78
CA LYS A 85 14.71 1.79 7.48
C LYS A 85 13.98 0.65 6.78
N PHE A 86 13.66 -0.41 7.53
CA PHE A 86 12.92 -1.53 6.99
C PHE A 86 11.51 -1.09 6.57
N VAL A 87 10.84 -0.32 7.41
CA VAL A 87 9.50 0.18 7.14
C VAL A 87 9.53 1.04 5.89
N GLN A 88 10.52 1.92 5.78
CA GLN A 88 10.63 2.81 4.64
C GLN A 88 10.86 2.03 3.35
N ASN A 89 11.71 1.03 3.38
CA ASN A 89 11.98 0.22 2.20
C ASN A 89 10.73 -0.56 1.78
N MET A 90 10.01 -1.13 2.73
CA MET A 90 8.79 -1.85 2.42
C MET A 90 7.74 -0.91 1.86
N ARG A 91 7.62 0.28 2.43
CA ARG A 91 6.68 1.27 1.92
C ARG A 91 7.00 1.62 0.47
N ASN A 92 8.29 1.82 0.19
CA ASN A 92 8.69 2.16 -1.17
C ASN A 92 8.30 1.06 -2.15
N MET A 93 8.52 -0.19 -1.79
CA MET A 93 8.21 -1.29 -2.68
C MET A 93 6.71 -1.46 -2.87
N ILE A 94 5.94 -1.36 -1.82
CA ILE A 94 4.48 -1.50 -1.91
C ILE A 94 3.90 -0.38 -2.76
N PHE A 95 4.32 0.85 -2.49
CA PHE A 95 3.79 1.99 -3.21
C PHE A 95 4.17 1.92 -4.69
N GLU A 96 5.41 1.53 -4.96
CA GLU A 96 5.85 1.39 -6.33
C GLU A 96 5.06 0.31 -7.06
N PHE A 97 4.84 -0.82 -6.40
CA PHE A 97 4.06 -1.89 -6.98
C PHE A 97 2.65 -1.41 -7.32
N LEU A 98 1.99 -0.78 -6.37
CA LEU A 98 0.61 -0.36 -6.58
C LEU A 98 0.51 0.73 -7.64
N ARG A 99 1.53 1.57 -7.74
CA ARG A 99 1.49 2.67 -8.66
C ARG A 99 1.78 2.24 -10.09
N THR A 100 2.53 1.17 -10.26
CA THR A 100 2.99 0.77 -11.58
C THR A 100 2.37 -0.51 -12.11
N ALA A 101 1.71 -1.29 -11.25
CA ALA A 101 1.18 -2.58 -11.69
C ALA A 101 0.11 -2.40 -12.75
N ASP A 102 0.17 -3.26 -13.73
CA ASP A 102 -0.85 -3.31 -14.74
C ASP A 102 -1.54 -4.65 -14.56
N TRP A 103 -2.85 -4.66 -14.55
CA TRP A 103 -3.63 -5.79 -14.06
C TRP A 103 -4.25 -6.60 -15.19
N ILE A 104 -4.32 -7.92 -15.01
CA ILE A 104 -4.94 -8.81 -15.96
C ILE A 104 -6.27 -9.27 -15.39
N ARG A 105 -7.32 -9.16 -16.17
CA ARG A 105 -8.59 -9.71 -15.75
C ARG A 105 -8.57 -11.17 -16.10
N LEU A 106 -8.55 -12.02 -15.09
CA LEU A 106 -8.40 -13.44 -15.32
C LEU A 106 -9.50 -14.04 -16.16
N GLU A 107 -10.73 -13.56 -16.02
CA GLU A 107 -11.81 -14.07 -16.82
C GLU A 107 -11.60 -13.81 -18.29
N GLU A 108 -11.15 -12.62 -18.63
CA GLU A 108 -10.91 -12.31 -20.02
C GLU A 108 -9.76 -13.15 -20.53
N PHE A 109 -8.74 -13.32 -19.74
CA PHE A 109 -7.58 -14.05 -20.16
C PHE A 109 -7.94 -15.52 -20.37
N LYS A 110 -8.71 -16.11 -19.50
CA LYS A 110 -9.08 -17.50 -19.64
C LYS A 110 -9.96 -17.76 -20.82
N HIS A 111 -10.80 -16.81 -21.16
CA HIS A 111 -11.70 -17.02 -22.26
C HIS A 111 -11.06 -16.75 -23.59
N ASN A 112 -9.98 -16.09 -23.65
CA ASN A 112 -9.36 -15.74 -24.87
C ASN A 112 -8.38 -16.71 -25.23
N LYS A 113 -8.69 -17.68 -25.57
CA LYS A 113 -7.88 -18.52 -26.05
C LYS A 113 -6.67 -18.79 -25.65
N PHE A 114 -6.48 -18.52 -24.84
CA PHE A 114 -5.35 -18.68 -24.39
C PHE A 114 -4.99 -20.05 -24.57
N SER A 115 -5.92 -20.78 -24.75
CA SER A 115 -5.66 -22.06 -24.94
C SER A 115 -4.74 -22.32 -25.98
N ASP A 116 -4.90 -21.79 -26.99
CA ASP A 116 -4.08 -22.16 -28.01
C ASP A 116 -2.82 -21.59 -27.88
N ALA A 117 -2.74 -20.60 -27.70
CA ALA A 117 -1.55 -20.04 -27.77
C ALA A 117 -0.84 -20.43 -26.77
N ASP A 118 -1.44 -20.59 -26.08
CA ASP A 118 -0.96 -20.86 -25.11
C ASP A 118 0.28 -21.31 -24.93
N SER A 119 0.50 -22.08 -25.40
CA SER A 119 1.74 -22.61 -25.23
C SER A 119 2.77 -21.63 -25.43
N ASN A 120 2.53 -20.68 -26.15
CA ASN A 120 3.53 -19.76 -26.38
C ASN A 120 3.46 -18.56 -25.57
N ALA A 121 2.58 -18.42 -24.70
CA ALA A 121 2.47 -17.23 -23.95
C ALA A 121 3.68 -17.14 -23.10
N PRO A 122 4.49 -16.17 -23.31
CA PRO A 122 5.73 -16.04 -22.62
C PRO A 122 5.59 -16.03 -21.12
N PHE A 123 4.63 -15.34 -20.65
CA PHE A 123 4.53 -15.25 -19.26
C PHE A 123 4.23 -16.60 -18.67
N ILE A 124 3.60 -17.46 -19.33
CA ILE A 124 3.35 -18.73 -18.84
C ILE A 124 4.60 -19.50 -18.81
N LYS A 125 5.36 -19.47 -19.84
CA LYS A 125 6.56 -20.16 -19.88
C LYS A 125 7.48 -19.70 -18.90
N GLU A 126 7.76 -18.52 -18.85
CA GLU A 126 8.68 -18.04 -17.99
C GLU A 126 8.21 -17.88 -16.64
N GLY A 127 7.17 -17.31 -16.41
CA GLY A 127 6.70 -17.05 -15.13
C GLY A 127 6.46 -18.24 -14.35
N ILE A 128 5.75 -19.13 -14.87
CA ILE A 128 5.42 -20.24 -14.19
C ILE A 128 6.45 -21.21 -14.15
N ALA A 129 6.95 -21.47 -15.20
CA ALA A 129 7.91 -22.46 -15.29
C ALA A 129 8.99 -22.19 -14.37
N GLU A 130 9.33 -21.05 -14.23
CA GLU A 130 10.35 -20.75 -13.44
C GLU A 130 10.04 -20.72 -12.09
N ILE A 131 8.98 -20.46 -11.73
CA ILE A 131 8.66 -20.34 -10.47
C ILE A 131 8.77 -21.54 -9.86
N LYS A 132 8.71 -22.52 -10.49
CA LYS A 132 8.79 -23.68 -9.98
C LYS A 132 9.43 -23.75 -8.87
#